data_16d2f9e6f22fbcb26f48ddc4ba702247
#
_entry.id   16d2f9e6f22fbcb26f48ddc4ba702247
#
_cell.length_a   1.000
_cell.length_b   1.000
_cell.length_c   1.000
_cell.angle_alpha   90.00
_cell.angle_beta   90.00
_cell.angle_gamma   90.00
#
_symmetry.space_group_name_H-M   'P 1'
#
loop_
_entity.id
_entity.type
_entity.pdbx_description
1 polymer ?
#
loop_
_entity_poly.entity_id
_entity_poly.type
_entity_poly.pdbx_seq_one_letter_code
_entity_poly.pdbx_strand_id
1 'polypeptide(L)'
;MQGRGPRTVHVIYSDDEGETWSAPRDMTADVKPSGWTWYAVGPCHGVCLPSGRLMLGANHAVLDEAAGCSGPYMSHTIYSDDHGETWRLGESVGVCTNECSLAAFSDGEVLINMRHMPYGGAENPHCRAQAWAADGAHFSQAALMPALLDATCQGSLLTVTTPRGEEVLLSNARSTARENLTVQRSLDRGRTWTVERVIAGGPSAYSDMTRLPDGRIALIGETGDETPYERLTLCTFTLK
;
A
#
# COMPACT_ATOMS: atom_id res chain seq x y z
N MET A 1 -15.71 -14.38 7.31
CA MET A 1 -16.26 -14.45 5.93
C MET A 1 -16.38 -15.91 5.52
N GLN A 2 -17.55 -16.38 5.21
CA GLN A 2 -17.69 -17.69 4.57
C GLN A 2 -17.32 -17.49 3.08
N GLY A 3 -16.08 -17.73 2.73
CA GLY A 3 -15.59 -17.60 1.35
C GLY A 3 -16.24 -18.67 0.47
N ARG A 4 -17.17 -18.25 -0.36
CA ARG A 4 -17.81 -19.12 -1.35
C ARG A 4 -17.08 -19.11 -2.70
N GLY A 5 -15.77 -19.16 -2.69
CA GLY A 5 -14.95 -19.24 -3.91
C GLY A 5 -13.49 -18.93 -3.65
N PRO A 6 -12.59 -19.39 -4.53
CA PRO A 6 -11.18 -19.04 -4.44
C PRO A 6 -11.00 -17.54 -4.71
N ARG A 7 -10.05 -16.91 -4.02
CA ARG A 7 -9.52 -15.61 -4.41
C ARG A 7 -8.43 -15.87 -5.43
N THR A 8 -8.65 -15.40 -6.64
CA THR A 8 -7.72 -15.51 -7.77
C THR A 8 -7.05 -14.17 -8.06
N VAL A 9 -5.88 -14.20 -8.65
CA VAL A 9 -5.06 -13.03 -8.96
C VAL A 9 -4.90 -12.96 -10.47
N HIS A 10 -5.29 -11.85 -11.06
CA HIS A 10 -5.25 -11.66 -12.51
C HIS A 10 -4.48 -10.39 -12.83
N VAL A 11 -3.83 -10.38 -13.99
CA VAL A 11 -3.20 -9.21 -14.58
C VAL A 11 -3.80 -8.92 -15.96
N ILE A 12 -4.01 -7.65 -16.24
CA ILE A 12 -4.26 -7.09 -17.56
C ILE A 12 -3.24 -5.98 -17.80
N TYR A 13 -2.92 -5.69 -19.04
CA TYR A 13 -2.05 -4.59 -19.42
C TYR A 13 -2.60 -3.82 -20.63
N SER A 14 -2.12 -2.60 -20.78
CA SER A 14 -2.42 -1.71 -21.91
C SER A 14 -1.10 -1.12 -22.42
N ASP A 15 -0.94 -1.08 -23.74
CA ASP A 15 0.20 -0.47 -24.44
C ASP A 15 -0.17 0.85 -25.14
N ASP A 16 -1.40 1.34 -24.92
CA ASP A 16 -1.98 2.50 -25.59
C ASP A 16 -2.68 3.46 -24.61
N GLU A 17 -2.07 3.68 -23.44
CA GLU A 17 -2.54 4.60 -22.38
C GLU A 17 -3.95 4.26 -21.85
N GLY A 18 -4.34 2.98 -21.89
CA GLY A 18 -5.60 2.49 -21.34
C GLY A 18 -6.77 2.51 -22.31
N GLU A 19 -6.56 2.83 -23.60
CA GLU A 19 -7.60 2.78 -24.63
C GLU A 19 -8.06 1.34 -24.90
N THR A 20 -7.11 0.39 -24.96
CA THR A 20 -7.40 -1.05 -25.06
C THR A 20 -6.63 -1.83 -23.98
N TRP A 21 -7.16 -2.98 -23.63
CA TRP A 21 -6.63 -3.85 -22.58
C TRP A 21 -6.48 -5.29 -23.05
N SER A 22 -5.43 -5.96 -22.59
CA SER A 22 -5.23 -7.39 -22.83
C SER A 22 -6.35 -8.23 -22.22
N ALA A 23 -6.49 -9.47 -22.68
CA ALA A 23 -7.29 -10.45 -21.95
C ALA A 23 -6.71 -10.69 -20.55
N PRO A 24 -7.54 -10.91 -19.53
CA PRO A 24 -7.05 -11.25 -18.19
C PRO A 24 -6.22 -12.53 -18.20
N ARG A 25 -5.03 -12.48 -17.62
CA ARG A 25 -4.17 -13.64 -17.36
C ARG A 25 -4.23 -14.00 -15.89
N ASP A 26 -4.60 -15.25 -15.59
CA ASP A 26 -4.56 -15.78 -14.22
C ASP A 26 -3.12 -16.10 -13.82
N MET A 27 -2.65 -15.46 -12.77
CA MET A 27 -1.32 -15.66 -12.17
C MET A 27 -1.40 -16.21 -10.74
N THR A 28 -2.55 -16.73 -10.36
CA THR A 28 -2.79 -17.21 -8.99
C THR A 28 -1.79 -18.27 -8.56
N ALA A 29 -1.48 -19.23 -9.44
CA ALA A 29 -0.53 -20.29 -9.14
C ALA A 29 0.91 -19.79 -8.90
N ASP A 30 1.27 -18.65 -9.49
CA ASP A 30 2.61 -18.09 -9.43
C ASP A 30 2.84 -17.29 -8.15
N VAL A 31 1.78 -16.64 -7.62
CA VAL A 31 1.91 -15.64 -6.54
C VAL A 31 1.11 -15.97 -5.28
N LYS A 32 0.29 -17.03 -5.27
CA LYS A 32 -0.55 -17.39 -4.11
C LYS A 32 -0.37 -18.86 -3.73
N PRO A 33 0.32 -19.16 -2.63
CA PRO A 33 0.35 -20.50 -2.04
C PRO A 33 -1.05 -21.04 -1.70
N SER A 34 -1.25 -22.33 -1.88
CA SER A 34 -2.56 -23.00 -1.71
C SER A 34 -3.14 -22.91 -0.29
N GLY A 35 -2.28 -22.74 0.74
CA GLY A 35 -2.69 -22.59 2.14
C GLY A 35 -3.21 -21.18 2.50
N TRP A 36 -3.19 -20.22 1.56
CA TRP A 36 -3.65 -18.87 1.84
C TRP A 36 -5.17 -18.74 1.64
N THR A 37 -5.87 -18.38 2.71
CA THR A 37 -7.35 -18.25 2.74
C THR A 37 -7.85 -16.91 2.20
N TRP A 38 -7.02 -15.87 2.33
CA TRP A 38 -7.23 -14.54 1.80
C TRP A 38 -6.10 -14.15 0.87
N TYR A 39 -6.39 -13.31 -0.09
CA TYR A 39 -5.41 -12.63 -0.93
C TYR A 39 -6.01 -11.33 -1.50
N ALA A 40 -5.25 -10.25 -1.47
CA ALA A 40 -5.55 -9.02 -2.19
C ALA A 40 -4.25 -8.32 -2.60
N VAL A 41 -4.24 -7.74 -3.79
CA VAL A 41 -3.15 -6.88 -4.28
C VAL A 41 -3.44 -5.44 -3.89
N GLY A 42 -2.44 -4.73 -3.49
CA GLY A 42 -2.50 -3.31 -3.20
C GLY A 42 -3.25 -2.94 -1.91
N PRO A 43 -4.18 -1.98 -2.03
CA PRO A 43 -4.85 -1.41 -3.22
C PRO A 43 -4.21 -0.14 -3.82
N CYS A 44 -2.94 0.12 -3.57
CA CYS A 44 -2.21 1.25 -4.13
C CYS A 44 -1.48 0.87 -5.42
N HIS A 45 -0.92 1.89 -6.09
CA HIS A 45 -0.06 1.68 -7.25
C HIS A 45 1.21 0.90 -6.88
N GLY A 46 1.85 0.29 -7.89
CA GLY A 46 3.14 -0.37 -7.78
C GLY A 46 4.31 0.58 -8.02
N VAL A 47 5.52 0.05 -7.85
CA VAL A 47 6.76 0.78 -8.11
C VAL A 47 7.62 0.04 -9.13
N CYS A 48 8.44 0.81 -9.85
CA CYS A 48 9.50 0.29 -10.71
C CYS A 48 10.86 0.66 -10.10
N LEU A 49 11.69 -0.33 -9.85
CA LEU A 49 13.04 -0.12 -9.33
C LEU A 49 14.00 0.31 -10.45
N PRO A 50 15.16 0.91 -10.12
CA PRO A 50 16.18 1.25 -11.12
C PRO A 50 16.70 0.04 -11.92
N SER A 51 16.58 -1.16 -11.38
CA SER A 51 16.90 -2.42 -12.07
C SER A 51 15.89 -2.80 -13.17
N GLY A 52 14.74 -2.11 -13.25
CA GLY A 52 13.61 -2.47 -14.10
C GLY A 52 12.60 -3.42 -13.43
N ARG A 53 12.87 -3.89 -12.19
CA ARG A 53 11.92 -4.72 -11.44
C ARG A 53 10.65 -3.94 -11.16
N LEU A 54 9.51 -4.52 -11.53
CA LEU A 54 8.19 -4.05 -11.11
C LEU A 54 7.83 -4.71 -9.77
N MET A 55 7.29 -3.94 -8.82
CA MET A 55 6.85 -4.47 -7.53
C MET A 55 5.47 -3.93 -7.16
N LEU A 56 4.67 -4.81 -6.57
CA LEU A 56 3.36 -4.50 -6.00
C LEU A 56 3.29 -4.98 -4.56
N GLY A 57 2.69 -4.16 -3.70
CA GLY A 57 2.27 -4.61 -2.39
C GLY A 57 1.06 -5.51 -2.48
N ALA A 58 0.95 -6.46 -1.57
CA ALA A 58 -0.19 -7.36 -1.45
C ALA A 58 -0.35 -7.83 0.00
N ASN A 59 -1.45 -8.50 0.30
CA ASN A 59 -1.68 -9.06 1.62
C ASN A 59 -2.40 -10.41 1.53
N HIS A 60 -2.18 -11.24 2.55
CA HIS A 60 -2.76 -12.57 2.66
C HIS A 60 -3.11 -12.91 4.11
N ALA A 61 -3.86 -13.98 4.29
CA ALA A 61 -4.02 -14.67 5.57
C ALA A 61 -3.94 -16.18 5.36
N VAL A 62 -3.50 -16.87 6.39
CA VAL A 62 -3.52 -18.33 6.45
C VAL A 62 -4.69 -18.80 7.31
N LEU A 63 -5.04 -20.07 7.20
CA LEU A 63 -6.05 -20.67 8.10
C LEU A 63 -5.48 -20.74 9.52
N ASP A 64 -6.24 -20.23 10.48
CA ASP A 64 -6.05 -20.56 11.90
C ASP A 64 -6.93 -21.77 12.21
N GLU A 65 -6.33 -22.95 12.23
CA GLU A 65 -7.05 -24.22 12.46
C GLU A 65 -7.70 -24.27 13.85
N ALA A 66 -7.07 -23.66 14.85
CA ALA A 66 -7.58 -23.65 16.23
C ALA A 66 -8.82 -22.74 16.35
N ALA A 67 -8.84 -21.62 15.65
CA ALA A 67 -9.98 -20.70 15.64
C ALA A 67 -11.02 -21.07 14.57
N GLY A 68 -10.70 -21.94 13.62
CA GLY A 68 -11.57 -22.31 12.51
C GLY A 68 -11.92 -21.16 11.56
N CYS A 69 -11.04 -20.16 11.47
CA CYS A 69 -11.22 -18.95 10.64
C CYS A 69 -9.90 -18.51 10.01
N SER A 70 -9.91 -17.43 9.24
CA SER A 70 -8.67 -16.81 8.78
C SER A 70 -7.86 -16.31 9.97
N GLY A 71 -6.59 -16.67 10.01
CA GLY A 71 -5.60 -16.21 10.98
C GLY A 71 -5.18 -14.76 10.78
N PRO A 72 -4.09 -14.33 11.43
CA PRO A 72 -3.60 -12.96 11.28
C PRO A 72 -3.26 -12.67 9.83
N TYR A 73 -3.54 -11.44 9.41
CA TYR A 73 -3.11 -10.96 8.10
C TYR A 73 -1.61 -10.67 8.09
N MET A 74 -1.01 -10.80 6.92
CA MET A 74 0.36 -10.44 6.63
C MET A 74 0.45 -9.71 5.30
N SER A 75 1.24 -8.63 5.25
CA SER A 75 1.62 -7.99 4.00
C SER A 75 2.69 -8.83 3.29
N HIS A 76 2.78 -8.71 2.00
CA HIS A 76 3.85 -9.28 1.17
C HIS A 76 4.01 -8.47 -0.09
N THR A 77 5.01 -8.79 -0.89
CA THR A 77 5.20 -8.21 -2.21
C THR A 77 5.05 -9.28 -3.29
N ILE A 78 4.70 -8.84 -4.49
CA ILE A 78 4.91 -9.62 -5.71
C ILE A 78 5.74 -8.78 -6.67
N TYR A 79 6.53 -9.42 -7.52
CA TYR A 79 7.42 -8.71 -8.41
C TYR A 79 7.58 -9.40 -9.77
N SER A 80 8.02 -8.62 -10.75
CA SER A 80 8.38 -9.08 -12.09
C SER A 80 9.74 -8.49 -12.48
N ASP A 81 10.61 -9.30 -13.06
CA ASP A 81 11.93 -8.91 -13.59
C ASP A 81 11.96 -8.89 -15.13
N ASP A 82 10.82 -9.08 -15.77
CA ASP A 82 10.65 -9.21 -17.22
C ASP A 82 9.48 -8.39 -17.75
N HIS A 83 9.32 -7.18 -17.20
CA HIS A 83 8.30 -6.20 -17.62
C HIS A 83 6.85 -6.70 -17.51
N GLY A 84 6.56 -7.57 -16.51
CA GLY A 84 5.22 -8.07 -16.25
C GLY A 84 4.85 -9.37 -16.98
N GLU A 85 5.80 -9.95 -17.74
CA GLU A 85 5.57 -11.24 -18.41
C GLU A 85 5.41 -12.38 -17.40
N THR A 86 6.27 -12.43 -16.39
CA THR A 86 6.11 -13.37 -15.27
C THR A 86 6.10 -12.63 -13.93
N TRP A 87 5.34 -13.18 -12.99
CA TRP A 87 5.24 -12.62 -11.64
C TRP A 87 5.67 -13.67 -10.62
N ARG A 88 6.32 -13.20 -9.57
CA ARG A 88 6.84 -14.04 -8.48
C ARG A 88 6.39 -13.52 -7.14
N LEU A 89 6.18 -14.43 -6.22
CA LEU A 89 5.91 -14.12 -4.82
C LEU A 89 7.19 -13.62 -4.15
N GLY A 90 7.12 -12.47 -3.49
CA GLY A 90 8.15 -11.97 -2.60
C GLY A 90 7.95 -12.41 -1.16
N GLU A 91 8.69 -11.80 -0.25
CA GLU A 91 8.63 -12.13 1.18
C GLU A 91 7.33 -11.63 1.84
N SER A 92 6.87 -12.38 2.84
CA SER A 92 5.85 -11.91 3.78
C SER A 92 6.48 -10.97 4.80
N VAL A 93 5.86 -9.80 5.02
CA VAL A 93 6.40 -8.73 5.84
C VAL A 93 5.47 -8.43 6.99
N GLY A 94 5.90 -8.82 8.19
CA GLY A 94 5.19 -8.56 9.44
C GLY A 94 3.95 -9.43 9.64
N VAL A 95 3.60 -9.64 10.90
CA VAL A 95 2.35 -10.27 11.33
C VAL A 95 1.40 -9.17 11.80
N CYS A 96 0.09 -9.38 11.65
CA CYS A 96 -0.92 -8.35 11.93
C CYS A 96 -0.78 -7.11 11.02
N THR A 97 -0.25 -7.31 9.80
CA THR A 97 -0.21 -6.30 8.73
C THR A 97 -1.18 -6.70 7.62
N ASN A 98 -1.60 -5.73 6.82
CA ASN A 98 -2.63 -5.95 5.80
C ASN A 98 -2.29 -5.15 4.53
N GLU A 99 -3.22 -4.34 4.01
CA GLU A 99 -3.01 -3.49 2.84
C GLU A 99 -1.74 -2.67 2.97
N CYS A 100 -0.93 -2.63 1.92
CA CYS A 100 0.37 -1.99 1.95
C CYS A 100 0.67 -1.23 0.67
N SER A 101 1.53 -0.25 0.79
CA SER A 101 2.04 0.58 -0.30
C SER A 101 3.55 0.61 -0.26
N LEU A 102 4.18 0.78 -1.42
CA LEU A 102 5.62 0.80 -1.60
C LEU A 102 6.10 2.19 -2.00
N ALA A 103 7.30 2.54 -1.54
CA ALA A 103 8.08 3.66 -2.07
C ALA A 103 9.48 3.14 -2.43
N ALA A 104 9.88 3.33 -3.70
CA ALA A 104 11.19 2.93 -4.19
C ALA A 104 12.11 4.15 -4.31
N PHE A 105 13.39 3.96 -4.06
CA PHE A 105 14.43 5.00 -4.14
C PHE A 105 15.42 4.72 -5.27
N SER A 106 16.14 5.76 -5.68
CA SER A 106 17.06 5.70 -6.82
C SER A 106 18.26 4.75 -6.61
N ASP A 107 18.57 4.37 -5.40
CA ASP A 107 19.60 3.38 -5.06
C ASP A 107 19.07 1.93 -4.94
N GLY A 108 17.76 1.73 -5.14
CA GLY A 108 17.10 0.42 -5.08
C GLY A 108 16.53 0.07 -3.70
N GLU A 109 16.74 0.91 -2.66
CA GLU A 109 16.04 0.73 -1.37
C GLU A 109 14.53 0.85 -1.59
N VAL A 110 13.75 0.03 -0.87
CA VAL A 110 12.29 0.06 -0.88
C VAL A 110 11.78 0.19 0.54
N LEU A 111 10.88 1.13 0.76
CA LEU A 111 10.05 1.23 1.96
C LEU A 111 8.70 0.57 1.69
N ILE A 112 8.26 -0.31 2.58
CA ILE A 112 6.87 -0.79 2.64
C ILE A 112 6.17 -0.16 3.85
N ASN A 113 5.02 0.47 3.63
CA ASN A 113 4.15 0.99 4.68
C ASN A 113 2.85 0.18 4.69
N MET A 114 2.48 -0.32 5.85
CA MET A 114 1.46 -1.34 6.02
C MET A 114 0.38 -0.87 6.99
N ARG A 115 -0.87 -1.15 6.64
CA ARG A 115 -1.99 -1.08 7.58
C ARG A 115 -1.75 -2.10 8.68
N HIS A 116 -1.71 -1.67 9.94
CA HIS A 116 -1.68 -2.57 11.08
C HIS A 116 -3.11 -3.00 11.43
N MET A 117 -3.29 -4.32 11.60
CA MET A 117 -4.60 -4.93 11.86
C MET A 117 -4.45 -5.99 12.95
N PRO A 118 -4.64 -5.63 14.23
CA PRO A 118 -4.49 -6.55 15.35
C PRO A 118 -5.34 -7.81 15.20
N TYR A 119 -4.85 -8.93 15.73
CA TYR A 119 -5.52 -10.23 15.70
C TYR A 119 -5.64 -10.81 17.10
N GLY A 120 -6.65 -11.67 17.32
CA GLY A 120 -6.81 -12.41 18.59
C GLY A 120 -7.22 -11.53 19.78
N GLY A 121 -7.88 -10.40 19.54
CA GLY A 121 -8.31 -9.49 20.61
C GLY A 121 -7.20 -8.58 21.14
N ALA A 122 -6.05 -8.50 20.47
CA ALA A 122 -5.00 -7.55 20.82
C ALA A 122 -5.48 -6.10 20.70
N GLU A 123 -4.99 -5.23 21.57
CA GLU A 123 -5.28 -3.80 21.53
C GLU A 123 -4.78 -3.19 20.22
N ASN A 124 -5.56 -2.27 19.67
CA ASN A 124 -5.17 -1.55 18.45
C ASN A 124 -4.38 -0.29 18.82
N PRO A 125 -3.09 -0.21 18.45
CA PRO A 125 -2.27 0.97 18.71
C PRO A 125 -2.61 2.15 17.79
N HIS A 126 -3.55 1.99 16.85
CA HIS A 126 -3.94 3.01 15.88
C HIS A 126 -2.73 3.67 15.19
N CYS A 127 -1.79 2.85 14.73
CA CYS A 127 -0.64 3.33 13.98
C CYS A 127 -0.33 2.38 12.82
N ARG A 128 0.50 2.85 11.90
CA ARG A 128 0.98 2.05 10.77
C ARG A 128 2.20 1.21 11.15
N ALA A 129 2.50 0.21 10.34
CA ALA A 129 3.75 -0.54 10.41
C ALA A 129 4.62 -0.24 9.19
N GLN A 130 5.94 -0.30 9.34
CA GLN A 130 6.90 -0.09 8.27
C GLN A 130 8.03 -1.12 8.31
N ALA A 131 8.60 -1.40 7.13
CA ALA A 131 9.85 -2.14 6.97
C ALA A 131 10.61 -1.61 5.75
N TRP A 132 11.92 -1.86 5.70
CA TRP A 132 12.81 -1.40 4.63
C TRP A 132 13.58 -2.57 4.04
N ALA A 133 13.77 -2.57 2.73
CA ALA A 133 14.61 -3.51 1.99
C ALA A 133 15.68 -2.72 1.22
N ALA A 134 16.93 -2.84 1.64
CA ALA A 134 18.06 -2.14 0.99
C ALA A 134 18.31 -2.64 -0.45
N ASP A 135 17.89 -3.86 -0.75
CA ASP A 135 18.05 -4.52 -2.05
C ASP A 135 16.72 -4.66 -2.81
N GLY A 136 15.64 -4.06 -2.29
CA GLY A 136 14.30 -4.18 -2.86
C GLY A 136 13.69 -5.59 -2.80
N ALA A 137 14.27 -6.51 -2.00
CA ALA A 137 13.82 -7.89 -1.90
C ALA A 137 13.68 -8.37 -0.45
N HIS A 138 14.70 -8.13 0.39
CA HIS A 138 14.74 -8.65 1.76
C HIS A 138 14.40 -7.54 2.76
N PHE A 139 13.17 -7.60 3.30
CA PHE A 139 12.68 -6.60 4.24
C PHE A 139 13.20 -6.82 5.66
N SER A 140 13.53 -5.73 6.33
CA SER A 140 13.77 -5.73 7.77
C SER A 140 12.54 -6.23 8.53
N GLN A 141 12.70 -6.54 9.82
CA GLN A 141 11.54 -6.77 10.68
C GLN A 141 10.61 -5.55 10.66
N ALA A 142 9.31 -5.79 10.53
CA ALA A 142 8.30 -4.75 10.57
C ALA A 142 8.25 -4.09 11.95
N ALA A 143 8.26 -2.77 11.96
CA ALA A 143 8.16 -1.95 13.17
C ALA A 143 6.86 -1.14 13.16
N LEU A 144 6.19 -1.06 14.30
CA LEU A 144 5.09 -0.12 14.50
C LEU A 144 5.63 1.32 14.55
N MET A 145 4.89 2.23 13.93
CA MET A 145 5.24 3.64 13.80
C MET A 145 4.23 4.51 14.58
N PRO A 146 4.41 4.69 15.91
CA PRO A 146 3.42 5.43 16.72
C PRO A 146 3.15 6.87 16.27
N ALA A 147 4.11 7.50 15.59
CA ALA A 147 3.94 8.84 15.01
C ALA A 147 2.97 8.87 13.81
N LEU A 148 2.72 7.72 13.17
CA LEU A 148 1.81 7.57 12.04
C LEU A 148 0.43 7.11 12.52
N LEU A 149 -0.32 8.03 13.14
CA LEU A 149 -1.70 7.77 13.54
C LEU A 149 -2.54 7.27 12.37
N ASP A 150 -3.33 6.19 12.58
CA ASP A 150 -4.07 5.51 11.51
C ASP A 150 -5.40 4.94 11.99
N ALA A 151 -6.40 5.09 11.15
CA ALA A 151 -7.76 4.58 11.36
C ALA A 151 -7.90 3.05 11.14
N THR A 152 -6.82 2.30 11.13
CA THR A 152 -6.81 0.92 10.62
C THR A 152 -7.36 0.89 9.19
N CYS A 153 -6.77 1.72 8.34
CA CYS A 153 -7.20 1.94 6.96
C CYS A 153 -6.02 1.81 6.01
N GLN A 154 -6.31 1.76 4.72
CA GLN A 154 -5.31 1.83 3.67
C GLN A 154 -4.56 3.19 3.74
N GLY A 155 -3.33 3.22 3.24
CA GLY A 155 -2.55 4.44 3.02
C GLY A 155 -1.65 4.27 1.81
N SER A 156 -1.40 5.36 1.09
CA SER A 156 -0.59 5.37 -0.13
C SER A 156 0.74 6.08 0.10
N LEU A 157 1.83 5.48 -0.35
CA LEU A 157 3.16 6.09 -0.43
C LEU A 157 3.41 6.63 -1.83
N LEU A 158 4.17 7.71 -1.92
CA LEU A 158 4.69 8.23 -3.19
C LEU A 158 6.09 8.79 -2.97
N THR A 159 7.09 8.27 -3.69
CA THR A 159 8.43 8.89 -3.75
C THR A 159 8.41 10.05 -4.72
N VAL A 160 8.97 11.18 -4.30
CA VAL A 160 9.10 12.37 -5.12
C VAL A 160 10.52 12.90 -5.07
N THR A 161 11.07 13.26 -6.24
CA THR A 161 12.36 13.94 -6.33
C THR A 161 12.15 15.45 -6.30
N THR A 162 12.80 16.11 -5.36
CA THR A 162 12.78 17.57 -5.16
C THR A 162 14.21 18.13 -5.26
N PRO A 163 14.41 19.46 -5.27
CA PRO A 163 15.75 20.03 -5.15
C PRO A 163 16.52 19.64 -3.89
N ARG A 164 15.84 19.13 -2.87
CA ARG A 164 16.45 18.65 -1.62
C ARG A 164 16.84 17.16 -1.66
N GLY A 165 16.48 16.46 -2.71
CA GLY A 165 16.68 15.01 -2.86
C GLY A 165 15.36 14.25 -2.95
N GLU A 166 15.41 12.95 -2.68
CA GLU A 166 14.24 12.07 -2.66
C GLU A 166 13.50 12.20 -1.33
N GLU A 167 12.22 12.39 -1.41
CA GLU A 167 11.30 12.54 -0.30
C GLU A 167 10.14 11.56 -0.46
N VAL A 168 9.49 11.18 0.64
CA VAL A 168 8.34 10.29 0.61
C VAL A 168 7.12 11.00 1.16
N LEU A 169 6.02 10.86 0.45
CA LEU A 169 4.71 11.27 0.91
C LEU A 169 3.91 10.04 1.35
N LEU A 170 3.12 10.18 2.39
CA LEU A 170 2.11 9.21 2.84
C LEU A 170 0.77 9.91 2.93
N SER A 171 -0.24 9.39 2.23
CA SER A 171 -1.63 9.79 2.46
C SER A 171 -2.38 8.70 3.22
N ASN A 172 -3.10 9.09 4.29
CA ASN A 172 -3.95 8.18 5.05
C ASN A 172 -5.03 8.95 5.84
N ALA A 173 -6.05 8.24 6.29
CA ALA A 173 -6.99 8.74 7.30
C ALA A 173 -6.26 8.83 8.65
N ARG A 174 -5.70 10.00 8.95
CA ARG A 174 -4.83 10.27 10.10
C ARG A 174 -5.65 10.56 11.36
N SER A 175 -6.37 9.55 11.81
CA SER A 175 -7.24 9.56 13.00
C SER A 175 -7.38 8.14 13.54
N THR A 176 -8.10 7.94 14.63
CA THR A 176 -8.52 6.62 15.09
C THR A 176 -9.81 6.12 14.40
N ALA A 177 -10.50 7.01 13.69
CA ALA A 177 -11.65 6.73 12.84
C ALA A 177 -11.32 7.06 11.36
N ARG A 178 -12.17 6.62 10.43
CA ARG A 178 -12.01 6.91 8.98
C ARG A 178 -12.38 8.35 8.67
N GLU A 179 -11.49 9.26 9.03
CA GLU A 179 -11.61 10.71 8.86
C GLU A 179 -10.21 11.35 8.76
N ASN A 180 -10.16 12.65 8.47
CA ASN A 180 -8.95 13.44 8.47
C ASN A 180 -7.90 12.95 7.47
N LEU A 181 -8.29 12.84 6.17
CA LEU A 181 -7.37 12.50 5.09
C LEU A 181 -6.24 13.52 5.04
N THR A 182 -5.04 13.06 5.36
CA THR A 182 -3.86 13.89 5.55
C THR A 182 -2.71 13.35 4.71
N VAL A 183 -1.95 14.26 4.08
CA VAL A 183 -0.65 13.97 3.48
C VAL A 183 0.42 14.30 4.51
N GLN A 184 1.27 13.34 4.78
CA GLN A 184 2.47 13.45 5.61
C GLN A 184 3.70 13.33 4.73
N ARG A 185 4.83 13.89 5.15
CA ARG A 185 6.08 13.97 4.39
C ARG A 185 7.24 13.50 5.24
N SER A 186 8.12 12.76 4.64
CA SER A 186 9.39 12.31 5.20
C SER A 186 10.54 12.76 4.32
N LEU A 187 11.61 13.29 4.93
CA LEU A 187 12.85 13.70 4.29
C LEU A 187 13.98 12.68 4.50
N ASP A 188 13.70 11.61 5.22
CA ASP A 188 14.66 10.59 5.65
C ASP A 188 14.18 9.16 5.33
N ARG A 189 13.50 9.03 4.17
CA ARG A 189 13.02 7.75 3.64
C ARG A 189 12.07 7.01 4.58
N GLY A 190 11.14 7.74 5.20
CA GLY A 190 10.09 7.16 6.02
C GLY A 190 10.47 6.93 7.49
N ARG A 191 11.63 7.40 7.96
CA ARG A 191 12.04 7.22 9.35
C ARG A 191 11.37 8.22 10.28
N THR A 192 11.22 9.48 9.82
CA THR A 192 10.46 10.50 10.53
C THR A 192 9.44 11.17 9.59
N TRP A 193 8.34 11.66 10.15
CA TRP A 193 7.21 12.17 9.40
C TRP A 193 6.69 13.49 9.97
N THR A 194 6.34 14.41 9.08
CA THR A 194 5.68 15.67 9.41
C THR A 194 4.41 15.83 8.59
N VAL A 195 3.41 16.55 9.11
CA VAL A 195 2.20 16.85 8.34
C VAL A 195 2.56 17.89 7.28
N GLU A 196 2.33 17.54 6.01
CA GLU A 196 2.46 18.46 4.88
C GLU A 196 1.13 19.20 4.65
N ARG A 197 -0.01 18.44 4.66
CA ARG A 197 -1.31 19.01 4.33
C ARG A 197 -2.46 18.13 4.79
N VAL A 198 -3.51 18.74 5.33
CA VAL A 198 -4.83 18.13 5.48
C VAL A 198 -5.60 18.33 4.17
N ILE A 199 -6.10 17.24 3.60
CA ILE A 199 -6.89 17.23 2.37
C ILE A 199 -8.37 17.37 2.68
N ALA A 200 -8.87 16.56 3.62
CA ALA A 200 -10.25 16.59 4.10
C ALA A 200 -10.27 16.28 5.59
N GLY A 201 -10.83 17.20 6.40
CA GLY A 201 -10.90 17.02 7.86
C GLY A 201 -12.05 16.12 8.32
N GLY A 202 -13.04 15.87 7.46
CA GLY A 202 -14.20 15.02 7.74
C GLY A 202 -14.00 13.55 7.36
N PRO A 203 -15.12 12.80 7.23
CA PRO A 203 -15.10 11.39 6.86
C PRO A 203 -14.26 11.14 5.62
N SER A 204 -13.31 10.21 5.72
CA SER A 204 -12.39 9.84 4.63
C SER A 204 -11.80 8.46 4.87
N ALA A 205 -11.42 7.76 3.78
CA ALA A 205 -10.89 6.41 3.90
C ALA A 205 -9.70 6.19 2.96
N TYR A 206 -9.89 5.48 1.85
CA TYR A 206 -8.81 5.10 0.95
C TYR A 206 -8.37 6.29 0.10
N SER A 207 -7.10 6.29 -0.27
CA SER A 207 -6.53 7.31 -1.16
C SER A 207 -5.36 6.76 -1.96
N ASP A 208 -5.09 7.40 -3.10
CA ASP A 208 -3.86 7.17 -3.86
C ASP A 208 -3.31 8.47 -4.42
N MET A 209 -2.00 8.50 -4.67
CA MET A 209 -1.28 9.69 -5.12
C MET A 209 -0.43 9.40 -6.35
N THR A 210 -0.26 10.43 -7.18
CA THR A 210 0.71 10.40 -8.27
C THR A 210 1.33 11.78 -8.47
N ARG A 211 2.54 11.83 -9.05
CA ARG A 211 3.17 13.08 -9.49
C ARG A 211 2.79 13.38 -10.93
N LEU A 212 2.24 14.57 -11.15
CA LEU A 212 1.92 15.06 -12.49
C LEU A 212 3.18 15.54 -13.23
N PRO A 213 3.15 15.59 -14.58
CA PRO A 213 4.28 16.09 -15.38
C PRO A 213 4.70 17.53 -15.04
N ASP A 214 3.79 18.37 -14.56
CA ASP A 214 4.06 19.75 -14.13
C ASP A 214 4.65 19.85 -12.71
N GLY A 215 4.89 18.71 -12.06
CA GLY A 215 5.48 18.61 -10.73
C GLY A 215 4.48 18.69 -9.57
N ARG A 216 3.20 18.96 -9.82
CA ARG A 216 2.17 18.89 -8.81
C ARG A 216 1.92 17.43 -8.38
N ILE A 217 1.42 17.25 -7.19
CA ILE A 217 0.88 15.98 -6.71
C ILE A 217 -0.62 15.97 -6.97
N ALA A 218 -1.11 14.91 -7.62
CA ALA A 218 -2.52 14.60 -7.67
C ALA A 218 -2.83 13.53 -6.61
N LEU A 219 -3.93 13.73 -5.88
CA LEU A 219 -4.44 12.80 -4.91
C LEU A 219 -5.91 12.55 -5.20
N ILE A 220 -6.30 11.28 -5.27
CA ILE A 220 -7.69 10.85 -5.26
C ILE A 220 -7.97 10.17 -3.93
N GLY A 221 -9.12 10.43 -3.31
CA GLY A 221 -9.48 9.86 -2.02
C GLY A 221 -10.99 9.71 -1.84
N GLU A 222 -11.36 8.71 -1.07
CA GLU A 222 -12.73 8.51 -0.61
C GLU A 222 -13.03 9.56 0.48
N THR A 223 -14.11 10.32 0.31
CA THR A 223 -14.52 11.36 1.26
C THR A 223 -16.03 11.49 1.33
N GLY A 224 -16.52 12.12 2.38
CA GLY A 224 -17.94 12.39 2.54
C GLY A 224 -18.22 13.45 3.61
N ASP A 225 -19.50 13.72 3.79
CA ASP A 225 -19.98 14.63 4.83
C ASP A 225 -20.48 13.83 6.06
N GLU A 226 -21.09 12.66 5.84
CA GLU A 226 -21.57 11.76 6.89
C GLU A 226 -20.77 10.44 6.91
N THR A 227 -20.40 9.92 5.74
CA THR A 227 -19.61 8.69 5.59
C THR A 227 -18.45 8.88 4.62
N PRO A 228 -17.33 8.12 4.74
CA PRO A 228 -16.20 8.28 3.84
C PRO A 228 -16.46 7.77 2.40
N TYR A 229 -17.63 7.20 2.11
CA TYR A 229 -17.90 6.48 0.85
C TYR A 229 -18.88 7.21 -0.08
N GLU A 230 -19.12 8.50 0.17
CA GLU A 230 -20.13 9.26 -0.61
C GLU A 230 -19.59 9.71 -1.96
N ARG A 231 -18.27 9.97 -2.05
CA ARG A 231 -17.65 10.51 -3.26
C ARG A 231 -16.16 10.17 -3.35
N LEU A 232 -15.63 10.24 -4.57
CA LEU A 232 -14.20 10.31 -4.83
C LEU A 232 -13.82 11.78 -5.05
N THR A 233 -12.92 12.27 -4.21
CA THR A 233 -12.40 13.64 -4.30
C THR A 233 -11.02 13.62 -4.94
N LEU A 234 -10.87 14.33 -6.06
CA LEU A 234 -9.58 14.58 -6.71
C LEU A 234 -9.11 15.99 -6.36
N CYS A 235 -7.89 16.09 -5.87
CA CYS A 235 -7.23 17.38 -5.68
C CYS A 235 -5.80 17.38 -6.22
N THR A 236 -5.28 18.56 -6.51
CA THR A 236 -3.87 18.74 -6.90
C THR A 236 -3.22 19.82 -6.04
N PHE A 237 -1.95 19.65 -5.71
CA PHE A 237 -1.18 20.60 -4.92
C PHE A 237 0.31 20.56 -5.21
N THR A 238 1.02 21.63 -4.86
CA THR A 238 2.49 21.68 -4.84
C THR A 238 3.00 21.42 -3.43
N LEU A 239 4.17 20.79 -3.32
CA LEU A 239 4.90 20.68 -2.06
C LEU A 239 5.47 22.03 -1.64
N LYS A 240 5.49 22.29 -0.33
CA LYS A 240 6.08 23.50 0.25
C LYS A 240 7.58 23.37 0.51
#